data_77e7f35443f8093ab2ff9d74a265f7f8
#
_entry.id   77e7f35443f8093ab2ff9d74a265f7f8
#
_cell.length_a   1.000
_cell.length_b   1.000
_cell.length_c   1.000
_cell.angle_alpha   90.00
_cell.angle_beta   90.00
_cell.angle_gamma   90.00
#
_symmetry.space_group_name_H-M   'P 1'
#
loop_
_entity.id
_entity.type
_entity.pdbx_description
1 polymer ?
#
loop_
_entity_poly.entity_id
_entity_poly.type
_entity_poly.pdbx_seq_one_letter_code
_entity_poly.pdbx_strand_id
1 'polypeptide(L)'
;NQVSAVLGATYAVFQKSKEASGLMEAAMREVMSIARAAGIHLYDKDIDEWYAFLSKQSPEGKTSMLQDFEAKRKTEVEMFAGKVIELGEKYKIQTPVNDMLLKIIKAIEYKWQM
;
A
#
# COMPACT_ATOMS: atom_id res chain seq x y z
N ASN A 1 2.72 1.79 -2.33
CA ASN A 1 3.47 2.83 -1.59
C ASN A 1 3.75 2.45 -0.14
N GLN A 2 2.70 2.13 0.63
CA GLN A 2 2.87 1.86 2.06
C GLN A 2 3.74 0.64 2.32
N VAL A 3 3.51 -0.46 1.58
CA VAL A 3 4.27 -1.69 1.78
C VAL A 3 5.73 -1.48 1.41
N SER A 4 6.01 -0.78 0.31
CA SER A 4 7.38 -0.49 -0.09
C SER A 4 8.12 0.36 0.94
N ALA A 5 7.45 1.35 1.52
CA ALA A 5 8.04 2.18 2.56
C ALA A 5 8.37 1.36 3.82
N VAL A 6 7.42 0.57 4.30
CA VAL A 6 7.59 -0.26 5.50
C VAL A 6 8.73 -1.27 5.33
N LEU A 7 8.83 -1.90 4.16
CA LEU A 7 9.88 -2.88 3.88
C LEU A 7 11.21 -2.23 3.50
N GLY A 8 11.22 -0.94 3.18
CA GLY A 8 12.41 -0.29 2.63
C GLY A 8 12.78 -0.89 1.28
N ALA A 9 11.81 -1.22 0.46
CA ALA A 9 11.99 -2.08 -0.71
C ALA A 9 11.78 -1.33 -2.03
N THR A 10 12.74 -1.52 -2.94
CA THR A 10 12.61 -1.10 -4.34
C THR A 10 11.67 -2.05 -5.09
N TYR A 11 11.35 -1.74 -6.34
CA TYR A 11 10.48 -2.59 -7.15
C TYR A 11 11.03 -4.00 -7.33
N ALA A 12 12.36 -4.18 -7.31
CA ALA A 12 12.97 -5.52 -7.44
C ALA A 12 12.43 -6.51 -6.41
N VAL A 13 12.22 -6.06 -5.17
CA VAL A 13 11.72 -6.92 -4.10
C VAL A 13 10.31 -7.43 -4.44
N PHE A 14 9.44 -6.55 -4.94
CA PHE A 14 8.08 -6.92 -5.31
C PHE A 14 8.02 -7.77 -6.59
N GLN A 15 9.00 -7.63 -7.45
CA GLN A 15 9.10 -8.44 -8.65
C GLN A 15 9.53 -9.87 -8.35
N LYS A 16 10.29 -10.10 -7.28
CA LYS A 16 10.95 -11.38 -6.97
C LYS A 16 10.41 -12.08 -5.74
N SER A 17 9.92 -11.35 -4.75
CA SER A 17 9.42 -11.93 -3.49
C SER A 17 7.91 -12.12 -3.53
N LYS A 18 7.45 -13.36 -3.39
CA LYS A 18 6.03 -13.67 -3.31
C LYS A 18 5.39 -13.06 -2.06
N GLU A 19 6.14 -13.04 -0.96
CA GLU A 19 5.65 -12.50 0.31
C GLU A 19 5.45 -10.99 0.21
N ALA A 20 6.39 -10.28 -0.41
CA ALA A 20 6.28 -8.83 -0.59
C ALA A 20 5.10 -8.48 -1.51
N SER A 21 5.01 -9.12 -2.68
CA SER A 21 3.89 -8.87 -3.59
C SER A 21 2.56 -9.32 -3.00
N GLY A 22 2.56 -10.39 -2.20
CA GLY A 22 1.37 -10.87 -1.50
C GLY A 22 0.84 -9.86 -0.49
N LEU A 23 1.72 -9.19 0.25
CA LEU A 23 1.32 -8.12 1.16
C LEU A 23 0.67 -6.97 0.39
N MET A 24 1.26 -6.58 -0.72
CA MET A 24 0.75 -5.51 -1.54
C MET A 24 -0.61 -5.88 -2.15
N GLU A 25 -0.75 -7.12 -2.63
CA GLU A 25 -2.02 -7.61 -3.14
C GLU A 25 -3.10 -7.62 -2.05
N ALA A 26 -2.75 -8.04 -0.84
CA ALA A 26 -3.70 -8.06 0.29
C ALA A 26 -4.24 -6.65 0.57
N ALA A 27 -3.38 -5.64 0.56
CA ALA A 27 -3.80 -4.25 0.73
C ALA A 27 -4.70 -3.81 -0.43
N MET A 28 -4.37 -4.17 -1.66
CA MET A 28 -5.16 -3.84 -2.84
C MET A 28 -6.56 -4.48 -2.79
N ARG A 29 -6.66 -5.72 -2.32
CA ARG A 29 -7.95 -6.42 -2.24
C ARG A 29 -8.89 -5.77 -1.25
N GLU A 30 -8.40 -5.18 -0.18
CA GLU A 30 -9.23 -4.40 0.73
C GLU A 30 -9.81 -3.18 0.02
N VAL A 31 -9.00 -2.48 -0.77
CA VAL A 31 -9.46 -1.34 -1.57
C VAL A 31 -10.50 -1.79 -2.59
N MET A 32 -10.29 -2.92 -3.24
CA MET A 32 -11.23 -3.47 -4.23
C MET A 32 -12.58 -3.82 -3.59
N SER A 33 -12.56 -4.38 -2.38
CA SER A 33 -13.81 -4.70 -1.65
C SER A 33 -14.60 -3.43 -1.36
N ILE A 34 -13.93 -2.36 -0.95
CA ILE A 34 -14.56 -1.07 -0.72
C ILE A 34 -15.12 -0.51 -2.03
N ALA A 35 -14.36 -0.58 -3.10
CA ALA A 35 -14.78 -0.08 -4.41
C ALA A 35 -16.04 -0.80 -4.88
N ARG A 36 -16.11 -2.12 -4.73
CA ARG A 36 -17.29 -2.91 -5.09
C ARG A 36 -18.51 -2.49 -4.26
N ALA A 37 -18.33 -2.28 -2.95
CA ALA A 37 -19.40 -1.81 -2.08
C ALA A 37 -19.91 -0.43 -2.49
N ALA A 38 -19.04 0.41 -3.04
CA ALA A 38 -19.37 1.73 -3.52
C ALA A 38 -19.93 1.74 -4.97
N GLY A 39 -20.10 0.57 -5.57
CA GLY A 39 -20.63 0.43 -6.93
C GLY A 39 -19.59 0.53 -8.03
N ILE A 40 -18.31 0.53 -7.69
CA ILE A 40 -17.21 0.55 -8.65
C ILE A 40 -16.76 -0.88 -8.92
N HIS A 41 -16.75 -1.29 -10.19
CA HIS A 41 -16.45 -2.67 -10.55
C HIS A 41 -14.94 -2.85 -10.79
N LEU A 42 -14.24 -3.38 -9.79
CA LEU A 42 -12.86 -3.82 -9.91
C LEU A 42 -12.82 -5.35 -9.81
N TYR A 43 -12.07 -5.98 -10.69
CA TYR A 43 -12.02 -7.43 -10.83
C TYR A 43 -10.58 -7.95 -10.68
N ASP A 44 -10.43 -9.26 -10.60
CA ASP A 44 -9.12 -9.90 -10.51
C ASP A 44 -8.20 -9.53 -11.68
N LYS A 45 -8.76 -9.25 -12.85
CA LYS A 45 -7.95 -8.79 -14.00
C LYS A 45 -7.22 -7.48 -13.71
N ASP A 46 -7.77 -6.63 -12.84
CA ASP A 46 -7.12 -5.37 -12.47
C ASP A 46 -5.85 -5.64 -11.65
N ILE A 47 -5.86 -6.70 -10.85
CA ILE A 47 -4.68 -7.15 -10.13
C ILE A 47 -3.65 -7.69 -11.12
N ASP A 48 -4.07 -8.49 -12.10
CA ASP A 48 -3.17 -9.03 -13.12
C ASP A 48 -2.52 -7.90 -13.93
N GLU A 49 -3.29 -6.89 -14.29
CA GLU A 49 -2.77 -5.70 -14.98
C GLU A 49 -1.73 -4.97 -14.12
N TRP A 50 -1.97 -4.90 -12.82
CA TRP A 50 -1.03 -4.28 -11.89
C TRP A 50 0.28 -5.08 -11.83
N TYR A 51 0.21 -6.41 -11.78
CA TYR A 51 1.43 -7.24 -11.81
C TYR A 51 2.19 -7.07 -13.12
N ALA A 52 1.47 -6.96 -14.25
CA ALA A 52 2.09 -6.69 -15.54
C ALA A 52 2.81 -5.33 -15.55
N PHE A 53 2.18 -4.31 -14.97
CA PHE A 53 2.79 -2.99 -14.80
C PHE A 53 4.06 -3.09 -13.95
N LEU A 54 3.97 -3.77 -12.82
CA LEU A 54 5.09 -3.95 -11.90
C LEU A 54 6.29 -4.62 -12.59
N SER A 55 6.03 -5.65 -13.41
CA SER A 55 7.09 -6.39 -14.09
C SER A 55 7.87 -5.52 -15.06
N LYS A 56 7.32 -4.40 -15.50
CA LYS A 56 7.97 -3.48 -16.45
C LYS A 56 8.71 -2.35 -15.76
N GLN A 57 8.60 -2.24 -14.45
CA GLN A 57 9.28 -1.17 -13.72
C GLN A 57 10.76 -1.46 -13.58
N SER A 58 11.56 -0.39 -13.53
CA SER A 58 12.98 -0.50 -13.24
C SER A 58 13.17 -1.16 -11.87
N PRO A 59 13.97 -2.24 -11.77
CA PRO A 59 14.14 -2.95 -10.49
C PRO A 59 14.63 -2.08 -9.34
N GLU A 60 15.47 -1.10 -9.62
CA GLU A 60 15.99 -0.17 -8.61
C GLU A 60 15.07 1.03 -8.35
N GLY A 61 13.94 1.11 -9.03
CA GLY A 61 12.97 2.19 -8.85
C GLY A 61 12.32 2.15 -7.47
N LYS A 62 11.90 3.31 -7.01
CA LYS A 62 11.34 3.52 -5.66
C LYS A 62 10.00 4.22 -5.75
N THR A 63 9.07 3.84 -4.85
CA THR A 63 7.83 4.59 -4.71
C THR A 63 8.11 5.93 -4.04
N SER A 64 7.20 6.88 -4.20
CA SER A 64 7.34 8.20 -3.56
C SER A 64 7.38 8.08 -2.04
N MET A 65 6.60 7.17 -1.45
CA MET A 65 6.57 7.00 -0.01
C MET A 65 7.87 6.39 0.52
N LEU A 66 8.50 5.47 -0.23
CA LEU A 66 9.82 4.97 0.14
C LEU A 66 10.85 6.11 0.13
N GLN A 67 10.79 6.99 -0.86
CA GLN A 67 11.67 8.15 -0.91
C GLN A 67 11.47 9.06 0.29
N ASP A 68 10.21 9.27 0.71
CA ASP A 68 9.91 10.05 1.92
C ASP A 68 10.52 9.39 3.15
N PHE A 69 10.43 8.06 3.25
CA PHE A 69 11.01 7.32 4.37
C PHE A 69 12.53 7.47 4.42
N GLU A 70 13.20 7.35 3.29
CA GLU A 70 14.65 7.49 3.22
C GLU A 70 15.12 8.89 3.63
N ALA A 71 14.32 9.89 3.30
CA ALA A 71 14.60 11.28 3.67
C ALA A 71 14.02 11.68 5.03
N LYS A 72 13.32 10.77 5.71
CA LYS A 72 12.61 11.01 6.97
C LYS A 72 11.62 12.17 6.86
N ARG A 73 10.95 12.26 5.72
CA ARG A 73 9.87 13.24 5.52
C ARG A 73 8.52 12.63 5.89
N LYS A 74 7.62 13.47 6.41
CA LYS A 74 6.26 13.03 6.69
C LYS A 74 5.61 12.52 5.41
N THR A 75 4.97 11.34 5.50
CA THR A 75 4.33 10.69 4.35
C THR A 75 2.87 11.11 4.22
N GLU A 76 2.28 10.74 3.08
CA GLU A 76 0.85 10.92 2.81
C GLU A 76 0.04 9.69 3.23
N VAL A 77 0.50 8.94 4.25
CA VAL A 77 -0.15 7.69 4.66
C VAL A 77 -1.61 7.90 5.07
N GLU A 78 -1.95 9.06 5.65
CA GLU A 78 -3.34 9.34 6.03
C GLU A 78 -4.23 9.55 4.80
N MET A 79 -3.66 10.09 3.72
CA MET A 79 -4.39 10.24 2.46
C MET A 79 -4.62 8.88 1.78
N PHE A 80 -3.69 7.94 1.92
CA PHE A 80 -3.82 6.61 1.34
C PHE A 80 -4.50 5.64 2.31
N ALA A 81 -3.77 5.07 3.26
CA ALA A 81 -4.30 4.06 4.16
C ALA A 81 -5.40 4.61 5.08
N GLY A 82 -5.24 5.84 5.56
CA GLY A 82 -6.25 6.47 6.40
C GLY A 82 -7.58 6.62 5.69
N LYS A 83 -7.55 6.99 4.41
CA LYS A 83 -8.78 7.11 3.61
C LYS A 83 -9.42 5.76 3.36
N VAL A 84 -8.63 4.73 3.13
CA VAL A 84 -9.13 3.36 2.97
C VAL A 84 -9.85 2.91 4.23
N ILE A 85 -9.28 3.15 5.39
CA ILE A 85 -9.89 2.78 6.68
C ILE A 85 -11.21 3.52 6.89
N GLU A 86 -11.23 4.82 6.62
CA GLU A 86 -12.45 5.66 6.72
C GLU A 86 -13.56 5.11 5.84
N LEU A 87 -13.25 4.79 4.59
CA LEU A 87 -14.23 4.24 3.65
C LEU A 87 -14.64 2.81 4.06
N GLY A 88 -13.73 2.04 4.62
CA GLY A 88 -14.04 0.71 5.16
C GLY A 88 -15.08 0.79 6.25
N GLU A 89 -14.95 1.74 7.17
CA GLU A 89 -15.96 1.97 8.22
C GLU A 89 -17.29 2.37 7.62
N LYS A 90 -17.29 3.25 6.63
CA LYS A 90 -18.51 3.72 5.97
C LYS A 90 -19.27 2.58 5.31
N TYR A 91 -18.58 1.67 4.63
CA TYR A 91 -19.19 0.55 3.91
C TYR A 91 -19.20 -0.75 4.70
N LYS A 92 -18.76 -0.72 5.96
CA LYS A 92 -18.72 -1.88 6.88
C LYS A 92 -17.84 -3.01 6.33
N ILE A 93 -16.70 -2.64 5.77
CA ILE A 93 -15.69 -3.55 5.26
C ILE A 93 -14.45 -3.45 6.14
N GLN A 94 -13.96 -4.59 6.62
CA GLN A 94 -12.75 -4.62 7.44
C GLN A 94 -11.52 -4.38 6.56
N THR A 95 -10.57 -3.60 7.08
CA THR A 95 -9.33 -3.26 6.39
C THR A 95 -8.11 -3.50 7.27
N PRO A 96 -7.91 -4.76 7.73
CA PRO A 96 -6.84 -5.04 8.71
C PRO A 96 -5.44 -4.75 8.18
N VAL A 97 -5.18 -5.00 6.89
CA VAL A 97 -3.85 -4.76 6.32
C VAL A 97 -3.57 -3.26 6.24
N ASN A 98 -4.50 -2.48 5.73
CA ASN A 98 -4.34 -1.02 5.66
C ASN A 98 -4.27 -0.40 7.05
N ASP A 99 -5.05 -0.91 8.01
CA ASP A 99 -5.00 -0.44 9.39
C ASP A 99 -3.62 -0.67 10.02
N MET A 100 -3.06 -1.86 9.82
CA MET A 100 -1.72 -2.18 10.31
C MET A 100 -0.66 -1.30 9.67
N LEU A 101 -0.73 -1.10 8.34
CA LEU A 101 0.21 -0.26 7.63
C LEU A 101 0.17 1.19 8.13
N LEU A 102 -1.03 1.73 8.36
CA LEU A 102 -1.17 3.08 8.90
C LEU A 102 -0.48 3.20 10.26
N LYS A 103 -0.73 2.25 11.15
CA LYS A 103 -0.15 2.26 12.50
C LYS A 103 1.37 2.16 12.46
N ILE A 104 1.91 1.26 11.65
CA ILE A 104 3.36 1.09 11.52
C ILE A 104 4.01 2.37 11.01
N ILE A 105 3.45 2.94 9.94
CA ILE A 105 4.04 4.13 9.32
C ILE A 105 3.97 5.33 10.27
N LYS A 106 2.85 5.53 10.94
CA LYS A 106 2.73 6.64 11.90
C LYS A 106 3.66 6.45 13.09
N ALA A 107 3.86 5.22 13.54
CA ALA A 107 4.80 4.93 14.61
C ALA A 107 6.25 5.25 14.20
N ILE A 108 6.61 4.91 12.95
CA ILE A 108 7.93 5.22 12.42
C ILE A 108 8.11 6.74 12.29
N GLU A 109 7.11 7.44 11.76
CA GLU A 109 7.15 8.90 11.67
C GLU A 109 7.31 9.56 13.04
N TYR A 110 6.66 9.02 14.04
CA TYR A 110 6.78 9.50 15.41
C TYR A 110 8.22 9.36 15.92
N LYS A 111 8.88 8.22 15.63
CA LYS A 111 10.27 8.00 15.99
C LYS A 111 11.19 9.08 15.44
N TRP A 112 10.93 9.59 14.26
CA TRP A 112 11.78 10.61 13.65
C TRP A 112 11.74 11.93 14.41
N GLN A 113 10.70 12.17 15.21
CA GLN A 113 10.51 13.40 15.98
C GLN A 113 11.14 13.35 17.38
N MET A 114 11.62 12.19 17.78
CA MET A 114 12.18 12.01 19.11
C MET A 114 13.67 12.46 19.21
#